data_ff243811a665f7fa19ec264ed6eaa11f
#
_entry.id   ff243811a665f7fa19ec264ed6eaa11f
#
_cell.length_a   1.000
_cell.length_b   1.000
_cell.length_c   1.000
_cell.angle_alpha   90.00
_cell.angle_beta   90.00
_cell.angle_gamma   90.00
#
_symmetry.space_group_name_H-M   'P 1'
#
loop_
_entity.id
_entity.type
_entity.pdbx_description
1 polymer ?
#
loop_
_entity_poly.entity_id
_entity_poly.type
_entity_poly.pdbx_seq_one_letter_code
_entity_poly.pdbx_strand_id
1 'polypeptide(L)'
;TTADNGKTYQWLLDKEGKMMPVGGVPPAMDIDAEGFWIVDGQRLTDKEGNPILANDVSNTLFQKVETDEESGMVRFTLADGSSFEIPVFEALNITFDAAPVTAVPDRSIPVEIEYTVAGSEAETAYVDYFTAWNVTVKIDKYTRTISVKLDENAEEGNVVVIASAGGNTVLKPLFF
;
A
#
# COMPACT_ATOMS: atom_id res chain seq x y z
N THR A 1 -4.77 30.28 -2.54
CA THR A 1 -5.15 31.46 -3.37
C THR A 1 -6.37 31.08 -4.18
N THR A 2 -7.42 31.90 -4.13
CA THR A 2 -8.64 31.68 -4.91
C THR A 2 -8.43 32.25 -6.30
N ALA A 3 -8.71 31.48 -7.35
CA ALA A 3 -8.67 31.98 -8.72
C ALA A 3 -9.98 32.70 -9.09
N ASP A 4 -9.99 33.37 -10.25
CA ASP A 4 -11.16 34.13 -10.73
C ASP A 4 -12.43 33.30 -10.95
N ASN A 5 -12.29 31.95 -11.03
CA ASN A 5 -13.40 31.02 -11.10
C ASN A 5 -13.97 30.61 -9.73
N GLY A 6 -13.54 31.26 -8.63
CA GLY A 6 -13.97 30.94 -7.27
C GLY A 6 -13.37 29.66 -6.67
N LYS A 7 -12.52 28.95 -7.38
CA LYS A 7 -11.88 27.72 -6.88
C LYS A 7 -10.58 28.02 -6.16
N THR A 8 -10.28 27.26 -5.13
CA THR A 8 -9.04 27.35 -4.37
C THR A 8 -8.01 26.38 -4.93
N TYR A 9 -6.82 26.87 -5.23
CA TYR A 9 -5.72 26.05 -5.73
C TYR A 9 -4.56 26.05 -4.73
N GLN A 10 -3.85 24.94 -4.65
CA GLN A 10 -2.54 24.87 -4.02
C GLN A 10 -1.48 25.24 -5.05
N TRP A 11 -0.49 26.01 -4.63
CA TRP A 11 0.58 26.51 -5.49
C TRP A 11 1.92 26.11 -4.90
N LEU A 12 2.84 25.68 -5.74
CA LEU A 12 4.26 25.58 -5.43
C LEU A 12 5.06 26.59 -6.23
N LEU A 13 6.21 26.97 -5.72
CA LEU A 13 7.19 27.76 -6.47
C LEU A 13 8.12 26.78 -7.21
N ASP A 14 8.34 27.03 -8.49
CA ASP A 14 9.41 26.35 -9.24
C ASP A 14 10.80 26.88 -8.83
N LYS A 15 11.86 26.35 -9.46
CA LYS A 15 13.24 26.75 -9.16
C LYS A 15 13.55 28.21 -9.49
N GLU A 16 12.76 28.83 -10.38
CA GLU A 16 12.84 30.23 -10.77
C GLU A 16 11.94 31.12 -9.92
N GLY A 17 11.23 30.59 -8.95
CA GLY A 17 10.33 31.34 -8.08
C GLY A 17 8.96 31.63 -8.72
N LYS A 18 8.63 30.98 -9.84
CA LYS A 18 7.35 31.13 -10.51
C LYS A 18 6.32 30.22 -9.84
N MET A 19 5.13 30.77 -9.57
CA MET A 19 4.03 29.99 -9.01
C MET A 19 3.47 29.01 -10.03
N MET A 20 3.48 27.71 -9.66
CA MET A 20 2.84 26.63 -10.42
C MET A 20 1.68 26.02 -9.62
N PRO A 21 0.52 25.79 -10.23
CA PRO A 21 -0.57 25.09 -9.56
C PRO A 21 -0.20 23.62 -9.37
N VAL A 22 -0.26 23.13 -8.13
CA VAL A 22 0.13 21.76 -7.75
C VAL A 22 -1.06 20.89 -7.36
N GLY A 23 -2.22 21.34 -7.55
CA GLY A 23 -3.45 20.64 -7.29
C GLY A 23 -4.60 21.62 -7.22
N GLY A 24 -5.59 21.41 -8.04
CA GLY A 24 -6.90 21.98 -7.86
C GLY A 24 -7.65 21.20 -6.78
N VAL A 25 -8.64 21.79 -6.16
CA VAL A 25 -9.67 21.00 -5.48
C VAL A 25 -10.23 20.06 -6.55
N PRO A 26 -10.22 18.73 -6.35
CA PRO A 26 -10.84 17.82 -7.30
C PRO A 26 -12.26 18.30 -7.59
N PRO A 27 -12.74 18.22 -8.84
CA PRO A 27 -14.12 18.55 -9.14
C PRO A 27 -15.04 17.68 -8.28
N ALA A 28 -16.08 18.25 -7.74
CA ALA A 28 -17.11 17.49 -7.06
C ALA A 28 -17.82 16.62 -8.10
N MET A 29 -17.72 15.29 -7.96
CA MET A 29 -18.40 14.35 -8.84
C MET A 29 -19.58 13.72 -8.10
N ASP A 30 -20.72 13.64 -8.78
CA ASP A 30 -21.95 13.06 -8.26
C ASP A 30 -22.74 12.41 -9.43
N ILE A 31 -23.82 11.73 -9.09
CA ILE A 31 -24.75 11.15 -10.05
C ILE A 31 -26.16 11.67 -9.68
N ASP A 32 -26.87 12.24 -10.64
CA ASP A 32 -28.21 12.71 -10.38
C ASP A 32 -29.24 11.57 -10.25
N ALA A 33 -30.47 11.94 -9.88
CA ALA A 33 -31.56 10.96 -9.71
C ALA A 33 -31.94 10.21 -11.00
N GLU A 34 -31.53 10.71 -12.16
CA GLU A 34 -31.76 10.12 -13.48
C GLU A 34 -30.57 9.26 -13.93
N GLY A 35 -29.48 9.20 -13.16
CA GLY A 35 -28.30 8.38 -13.41
C GLY A 35 -27.22 9.02 -14.26
N PHE A 36 -27.24 10.35 -14.48
CA PHE A 36 -26.22 11.06 -15.25
C PHE A 36 -25.10 11.56 -14.36
N TRP A 37 -23.89 11.57 -14.91
CA TRP A 37 -22.73 12.17 -14.24
C TRP A 37 -22.91 13.68 -14.05
N ILE A 38 -22.65 14.15 -12.84
CA ILE A 38 -22.56 15.57 -12.48
C ILE A 38 -21.15 15.90 -12.08
N VAL A 39 -20.61 16.98 -12.63
CA VAL A 39 -19.30 17.52 -12.27
C VAL A 39 -19.49 18.98 -11.88
N ASP A 40 -19.09 19.34 -10.64
CA ASP A 40 -19.27 20.68 -10.07
C ASP A 40 -20.73 21.20 -10.18
N GLY A 41 -21.72 20.30 -10.02
CA GLY A 41 -23.14 20.64 -10.06
C GLY A 41 -23.75 20.75 -11.47
N GLN A 42 -23.00 20.43 -12.53
CA GLN A 42 -23.50 20.42 -13.91
C GLN A 42 -23.41 19.01 -14.50
N ARG A 43 -24.40 18.62 -15.32
CA ARG A 43 -24.35 17.36 -16.05
C ARG A 43 -23.18 17.32 -17.00
N LEU A 44 -22.42 16.25 -16.94
CA LEU A 44 -21.34 15.98 -17.88
C LEU A 44 -21.96 15.64 -19.25
N THR A 45 -21.47 16.23 -20.32
CA THR A 45 -21.92 15.97 -21.68
C THR A 45 -20.78 15.49 -22.57
N ASP A 46 -21.13 14.71 -23.61
CA ASP A 46 -20.21 14.32 -24.68
C ASP A 46 -19.90 15.53 -25.60
N LYS A 47 -19.14 15.27 -26.68
CA LYS A 47 -18.75 16.31 -27.67
C LYS A 47 -19.95 16.84 -28.47
N GLU A 48 -21.01 16.05 -28.57
CA GLU A 48 -22.26 16.34 -29.26
C GLU A 48 -23.26 17.08 -28.33
N GLY A 49 -22.96 17.18 -27.04
CA GLY A 49 -23.78 17.84 -26.01
C GLY A 49 -24.80 16.93 -25.33
N ASN A 50 -24.73 15.61 -25.53
CA ASN A 50 -25.62 14.66 -24.87
C ASN A 50 -25.13 14.35 -23.44
N PRO A 51 -26.03 14.29 -22.46
CA PRO A 51 -25.66 13.90 -21.10
C PRO A 51 -25.10 12.48 -21.02
N ILE A 52 -24.04 12.26 -20.23
CA ILE A 52 -23.37 10.97 -20.05
C ILE A 52 -24.00 10.24 -18.87
N LEU A 53 -24.61 9.09 -19.12
CA LEU A 53 -25.13 8.20 -18.08
C LEU A 53 -23.97 7.56 -17.29
N ALA A 54 -24.07 7.53 -15.98
CA ALA A 54 -23.06 6.93 -15.09
C ALA A 54 -23.05 5.39 -15.18
N ASN A 55 -24.16 4.79 -15.61
CA ASN A 55 -24.33 3.34 -15.75
C ASN A 55 -24.46 2.90 -17.21
N ASP A 56 -24.17 3.80 -18.17
CA ASP A 56 -24.19 3.42 -19.58
C ASP A 56 -22.94 2.64 -19.93
N VAL A 57 -23.10 1.33 -20.07
CA VAL A 57 -22.02 0.43 -20.48
C VAL A 57 -21.43 0.74 -21.86
N SER A 58 -22.16 1.50 -22.69
CA SER A 58 -21.68 1.93 -24.02
C SER A 58 -20.64 3.06 -23.91
N ASN A 59 -20.60 3.79 -22.79
CA ASN A 59 -19.68 4.88 -22.52
C ASN A 59 -18.59 4.52 -21.49
N THR A 60 -18.48 3.25 -21.10
CA THR A 60 -17.40 2.81 -20.22
C THR A 60 -16.08 2.81 -20.97
N LEU A 61 -15.06 3.45 -20.42
CA LEU A 61 -13.69 3.40 -20.95
C LEU A 61 -13.20 1.95 -21.04
N PHE A 62 -13.59 1.14 -20.06
CA PHE A 62 -13.19 -0.26 -19.94
C PHE A 62 -14.38 -1.17 -20.30
N GLN A 63 -14.21 -2.01 -21.30
CA GLN A 63 -15.15 -3.06 -21.67
C GLN A 63 -15.05 -4.25 -20.72
N LYS A 64 -13.82 -4.55 -20.26
CA LYS A 64 -13.53 -5.69 -19.39
C LYS A 64 -12.30 -5.40 -18.53
N VAL A 65 -12.34 -5.91 -17.29
CA VAL A 65 -11.18 -5.96 -16.40
C VAL A 65 -11.06 -7.39 -15.87
N GLU A 66 -9.92 -8.02 -16.08
CA GLU A 66 -9.65 -9.39 -15.69
C GLU A 66 -8.37 -9.45 -14.88
N THR A 67 -8.42 -10.17 -13.77
CA THR A 67 -7.22 -10.50 -13.00
C THR A 67 -6.76 -11.89 -13.39
N ASP A 68 -5.51 -12.00 -13.78
CA ASP A 68 -4.84 -13.27 -14.00
C ASP A 68 -3.96 -13.55 -12.76
N GLU A 69 -4.44 -14.44 -11.91
CA GLU A 69 -3.75 -14.81 -10.68
C GLU A 69 -2.45 -15.59 -10.94
N GLU A 70 -2.34 -16.28 -12.09
CA GLU A 70 -1.16 -17.07 -12.43
C GLU A 70 0.00 -16.17 -12.88
N SER A 71 -0.29 -15.13 -13.67
CA SER A 71 0.72 -14.16 -14.13
C SER A 71 0.88 -12.97 -13.17
N GLY A 72 -0.04 -12.78 -12.22
CA GLY A 72 -0.07 -11.60 -11.35
C GLY A 72 -0.34 -10.29 -12.10
N MET A 73 -1.11 -10.36 -13.17
CA MET A 73 -1.43 -9.22 -14.03
C MET A 73 -2.93 -8.91 -13.99
N VAL A 74 -3.28 -7.63 -14.08
CA VAL A 74 -4.65 -7.19 -14.39
C VAL A 74 -4.67 -6.69 -15.83
N ARG A 75 -5.51 -7.32 -16.64
CA ARG A 75 -5.76 -6.93 -18.02
C ARG A 75 -6.97 -6.02 -18.08
N PHE A 76 -6.79 -4.86 -18.68
CA PHE A 76 -7.84 -3.89 -18.99
C PHE A 76 -8.11 -3.93 -20.48
N THR A 77 -9.35 -4.23 -20.87
CA THR A 77 -9.79 -4.13 -22.27
C THR A 77 -10.62 -2.87 -22.42
N LEU A 78 -10.21 -1.99 -23.32
CA LEU A 78 -10.90 -0.74 -23.62
C LEU A 78 -12.11 -0.95 -24.52
N ALA A 79 -12.99 0.03 -24.62
CA ALA A 79 -14.19 -0.01 -25.44
C ALA A 79 -13.89 -0.16 -26.94
N ASP A 80 -12.71 0.24 -27.39
CA ASP A 80 -12.24 0.09 -28.78
C ASP A 80 -11.62 -1.29 -29.08
N GLY A 81 -11.60 -2.19 -28.09
CA GLY A 81 -11.04 -3.54 -28.18
C GLY A 81 -9.52 -3.60 -27.95
N SER A 82 -8.84 -2.49 -27.75
CA SER A 82 -7.44 -2.48 -27.34
C SER A 82 -7.31 -2.94 -25.88
N SER A 83 -6.14 -3.45 -25.51
CA SER A 83 -5.90 -3.88 -24.13
C SER A 83 -4.50 -3.51 -23.64
N PHE A 84 -4.36 -3.34 -22.33
CA PHE A 84 -3.08 -3.21 -21.65
C PHE A 84 -3.11 -3.99 -20.34
N GLU A 85 -1.94 -4.29 -19.82
CA GLU A 85 -1.78 -5.05 -18.58
C GLU A 85 -1.00 -4.23 -17.56
N ILE A 86 -1.40 -4.36 -16.29
CA ILE A 86 -0.71 -3.75 -15.16
C ILE A 86 -0.37 -4.86 -14.16
N PRO A 87 0.88 -4.98 -13.71
CA PRO A 87 1.23 -5.94 -12.68
C PRO A 87 0.55 -5.61 -11.36
N VAL A 88 0.02 -6.64 -10.69
CA VAL A 88 -0.48 -6.53 -9.32
C VAL A 88 0.70 -6.67 -8.38
N PHE A 89 1.02 -5.61 -7.66
CA PHE A 89 2.00 -5.67 -6.59
C PHE A 89 1.29 -5.92 -5.27
N GLU A 90 1.56 -7.07 -4.69
CA GLU A 90 1.22 -7.31 -3.30
C GLU A 90 2.22 -6.60 -2.40
N ALA A 91 1.70 -5.88 -1.41
CA ALA A 91 2.54 -5.18 -0.45
C ALA A 91 3.41 -6.17 0.34
N LEU A 92 4.70 -5.82 0.50
CA LEU A 92 5.59 -6.57 1.36
C LEU A 92 4.99 -6.66 2.78
N ASN A 93 4.95 -7.85 3.34
CA ASN A 93 4.47 -8.09 4.69
C ASN A 93 5.33 -9.16 5.37
N ILE A 94 5.43 -9.09 6.70
CA ILE A 94 6.04 -10.12 7.53
C ILE A 94 5.07 -10.52 8.64
N THR A 95 4.93 -11.80 8.88
CA THR A 95 4.08 -12.37 9.92
C THR A 95 4.88 -13.34 10.77
N PHE A 96 4.46 -13.54 12.01
CA PHE A 96 5.11 -14.40 12.99
C PHE A 96 4.15 -15.46 13.49
N ASP A 97 4.66 -16.67 13.71
CA ASP A 97 3.97 -17.73 14.45
C ASP A 97 4.19 -17.53 15.97
N ALA A 98 3.78 -16.37 16.44
CA ALA A 98 3.84 -15.99 17.84
C ALA A 98 2.78 -14.94 18.18
N ALA A 99 2.36 -14.90 19.43
CA ALA A 99 1.54 -13.80 19.94
C ALA A 99 2.35 -12.49 19.90
N PRO A 100 1.70 -11.32 19.71
CA PRO A 100 2.39 -10.03 19.77
C PRO A 100 3.15 -9.78 21.08
N VAL A 101 2.70 -10.39 22.16
CA VAL A 101 3.40 -10.46 23.46
C VAL A 101 3.65 -11.92 23.77
N THR A 102 4.90 -12.32 23.76
CA THR A 102 5.31 -13.72 23.98
C THR A 102 5.88 -13.88 25.38
N ALA A 103 5.32 -14.81 26.14
CA ALA A 103 5.82 -15.13 27.48
C ALA A 103 7.19 -15.83 27.39
N VAL A 104 8.12 -15.42 28.24
CA VAL A 104 9.45 -16.04 28.38
C VAL A 104 9.53 -16.73 29.76
N PRO A 105 9.11 -18.00 29.84
CA PRO A 105 9.06 -18.72 31.13
C PRO A 105 10.45 -19.05 31.69
N ASP A 106 11.45 -19.18 30.82
CA ASP A 106 12.84 -19.47 31.17
C ASP A 106 13.78 -18.57 30.36
N ARG A 107 14.44 -17.64 31.00
CA ARG A 107 15.36 -16.69 30.35
C ARG A 107 16.70 -17.30 29.94
N SER A 108 17.02 -18.51 30.44
CA SER A 108 18.22 -19.23 30.00
C SER A 108 18.07 -19.82 28.60
N ILE A 109 16.83 -20.04 28.17
CA ILE A 109 16.46 -20.66 26.88
C ILE A 109 15.94 -19.57 25.93
N PRO A 110 16.51 -19.45 24.71
CA PRO A 110 15.96 -18.56 23.71
C PRO A 110 14.52 -18.96 23.32
N VAL A 111 13.69 -17.96 23.04
CA VAL A 111 12.40 -18.14 22.40
C VAL A 111 12.61 -18.17 20.90
N GLU A 112 12.16 -19.26 20.26
CA GLU A 112 12.22 -19.41 18.81
C GLU A 112 10.87 -19.02 18.20
N ILE A 113 10.90 -18.16 17.19
CA ILE A 113 9.71 -17.63 16.50
C ILE A 113 9.92 -17.83 15.01
N GLU A 114 9.03 -18.56 14.36
CA GLU A 114 9.02 -18.67 12.91
C GLU A 114 8.42 -17.41 12.28
N TYR A 115 8.95 -16.99 11.13
CA TYR A 115 8.41 -15.87 10.38
C TYR A 115 8.16 -16.24 8.93
N THR A 116 7.16 -15.59 8.34
CA THR A 116 6.86 -15.68 6.92
C THR A 116 6.90 -14.28 6.31
N VAL A 117 7.56 -14.15 5.17
CA VAL A 117 7.52 -12.93 4.35
C VAL A 117 6.62 -13.19 3.16
N ALA A 118 5.69 -12.28 2.91
CA ALA A 118 4.75 -12.33 1.80
C ALA A 118 4.80 -11.03 0.98
N GLY A 119 4.28 -11.06 -0.24
CA GLY A 119 4.28 -9.96 -1.19
C GLY A 119 5.08 -10.28 -2.45
N SER A 120 4.94 -9.43 -3.47
CA SER A 120 5.51 -9.67 -4.81
C SER A 120 7.04 -9.82 -4.83
N GLU A 121 7.73 -9.32 -3.81
CA GLU A 121 9.20 -9.37 -3.70
C GLU A 121 9.68 -10.14 -2.46
N ALA A 122 8.82 -11.00 -1.92
CA ALA A 122 9.11 -11.76 -0.68
C ALA A 122 10.36 -12.65 -0.78
N GLU A 123 10.65 -13.21 -1.97
CA GLU A 123 11.81 -14.09 -2.18
C GLU A 123 13.15 -13.34 -2.08
N THR A 124 13.17 -12.06 -2.42
CA THR A 124 14.36 -11.22 -2.38
C THR A 124 14.46 -10.40 -1.09
N ALA A 125 13.49 -10.58 -0.18
CA ALA A 125 13.42 -9.80 1.03
C ALA A 125 14.62 -10.07 1.97
N TYR A 126 15.19 -8.98 2.43
CA TYR A 126 16.17 -9.00 3.49
C TYR A 126 15.47 -8.77 4.82
N VAL A 127 15.70 -9.66 5.79
CA VAL A 127 15.16 -9.55 7.14
C VAL A 127 16.28 -9.22 8.12
N ASP A 128 16.06 -8.18 8.91
CA ASP A 128 16.95 -7.69 9.94
C ASP A 128 16.16 -7.29 11.19
N TYR A 129 16.81 -6.81 12.20
CA TYR A 129 16.17 -6.40 13.44
C TYR A 129 16.83 -5.18 14.08
N PHE A 130 16.04 -4.51 14.89
CA PHE A 130 16.49 -3.52 15.85
C PHE A 130 15.96 -3.90 17.25
N THR A 131 16.80 -3.82 18.26
CA THR A 131 16.42 -4.21 19.63
C THR A 131 17.05 -3.31 20.68
N ALA A 132 16.48 -3.33 21.87
CA ALA A 132 17.09 -2.74 23.05
C ALA A 132 18.33 -3.55 23.49
N TRP A 133 19.19 -2.94 24.28
CA TRP A 133 20.47 -3.50 24.74
C TRP A 133 20.34 -4.74 25.64
N ASN A 134 19.15 -4.97 26.21
CA ASN A 134 18.86 -6.09 27.14
C ASN A 134 18.30 -7.35 26.45
N VAL A 135 18.38 -7.41 25.12
CA VAL A 135 17.86 -8.51 24.31
C VAL A 135 18.91 -8.95 23.30
N THR A 136 19.17 -10.25 23.24
CA THR A 136 19.99 -10.86 22.21
C THR A 136 19.13 -11.52 21.17
N VAL A 137 19.35 -11.18 19.88
CA VAL A 137 18.58 -11.70 18.75
C VAL A 137 19.49 -12.36 17.74
N LYS A 138 19.05 -13.48 17.17
CA LYS A 138 19.66 -14.13 16.02
C LYS A 138 18.58 -14.44 14.99
N ILE A 139 18.86 -14.18 13.72
CA ILE A 139 17.97 -14.52 12.61
C ILE A 139 18.63 -15.61 11.78
N ASP A 140 17.95 -16.73 11.63
CA ASP A 140 18.29 -17.75 10.66
C ASP A 140 17.38 -17.61 9.43
N LYS A 141 17.98 -17.21 8.30
CA LYS A 141 17.27 -16.98 7.05
C LYS A 141 16.87 -18.26 6.34
N TYR A 142 17.56 -19.35 6.61
CA TYR A 142 17.29 -20.64 5.97
C TYR A 142 16.09 -21.34 6.62
N THR A 143 16.04 -21.32 7.94
CA THR A 143 14.92 -21.86 8.70
C THR A 143 13.79 -20.85 8.88
N ARG A 144 14.03 -19.58 8.53
CA ARG A 144 13.10 -18.47 8.76
C ARG A 144 12.69 -18.34 10.23
N THR A 145 13.69 -18.42 11.11
CA THR A 145 13.50 -18.40 12.56
C THR A 145 14.21 -17.20 13.17
N ILE A 146 13.56 -16.57 14.12
CA ILE A 146 14.13 -15.54 15.00
C ILE A 146 14.27 -16.13 16.37
N SER A 147 15.51 -16.19 16.88
CA SER A 147 15.84 -16.64 18.21
C SER A 147 16.04 -15.43 19.11
N VAL A 148 15.25 -15.30 20.14
CA VAL A 148 15.26 -14.14 21.05
C VAL A 148 15.56 -14.59 22.47
N LYS A 149 16.57 -13.99 23.08
CA LYS A 149 16.96 -14.25 24.47
C LYS A 149 16.98 -12.95 25.25
N LEU A 150 16.25 -12.90 26.34
CA LEU A 150 16.32 -11.81 27.31
C LEU A 150 17.54 -11.97 28.23
N ASP A 151 18.14 -10.87 28.62
CA ASP A 151 19.15 -10.86 29.67
C ASP A 151 18.55 -11.25 31.02
N GLU A 152 19.36 -11.80 31.91
CA GLU A 152 18.88 -12.37 33.21
C GLU A 152 18.07 -11.38 34.06
N ASN A 153 18.42 -10.10 33.96
CA ASN A 153 17.79 -9.04 34.77
C ASN A 153 16.75 -8.22 33.96
N ALA A 154 16.44 -8.61 32.74
CA ALA A 154 15.43 -7.90 31.93
C ALA A 154 14.03 -8.31 32.40
N GLU A 155 13.16 -7.35 32.71
CA GLU A 155 11.77 -7.61 33.07
C GLU A 155 10.94 -7.80 31.80
N GLU A 156 11.25 -7.06 30.77
CA GLU A 156 10.63 -7.08 29.44
C GLU A 156 11.66 -6.86 28.36
N GLY A 157 11.32 -7.17 27.14
CA GLY A 157 12.14 -6.90 25.96
C GLY A 157 11.30 -6.60 24.73
N ASN A 158 11.86 -5.85 23.80
CA ASN A 158 11.25 -5.63 22.51
C ASN A 158 12.27 -5.82 21.37
N VAL A 159 11.76 -6.32 20.27
CA VAL A 159 12.50 -6.49 19.00
C VAL A 159 11.65 -5.92 17.90
N VAL A 160 12.17 -5.00 17.11
CA VAL A 160 11.53 -4.54 15.89
C VAL A 160 12.15 -5.28 14.73
N VAL A 161 11.39 -6.18 14.11
CA VAL A 161 11.83 -6.92 12.93
C VAL A 161 11.55 -6.07 11.70
N ILE A 162 12.52 -6.01 10.81
CA ILE A 162 12.51 -5.21 9.58
C ILE A 162 12.58 -6.17 8.40
N ALA A 163 11.61 -6.11 7.50
CA ALA A 163 11.69 -6.78 6.20
C ALA A 163 11.77 -5.73 5.09
N SER A 164 12.75 -5.86 4.20
CA SER A 164 12.97 -4.91 3.11
C SER A 164 13.18 -5.64 1.79
N ALA A 165 12.46 -5.21 0.75
CA ALA A 165 12.60 -5.66 -0.62
C ALA A 165 12.12 -4.59 -1.60
N GLY A 166 12.76 -4.45 -2.77
CA GLY A 166 12.34 -3.57 -3.87
C GLY A 166 12.11 -2.10 -3.51
N GLY A 167 12.80 -1.60 -2.49
CA GLY A 167 12.57 -0.24 -1.99
C GLY A 167 11.43 -0.12 -0.97
N ASN A 168 10.72 -1.20 -0.68
CA ASN A 168 9.70 -1.28 0.36
C ASN A 168 10.30 -1.79 1.67
N THR A 169 9.80 -1.28 2.79
CA THR A 169 10.22 -1.69 4.13
C THR A 169 9.02 -1.81 5.05
N VAL A 170 8.95 -2.92 5.76
CA VAL A 170 7.93 -3.19 6.78
C VAL A 170 8.61 -3.42 8.12
N LEU A 171 8.06 -2.82 9.16
CA LEU A 171 8.52 -2.98 10.53
C LEU A 171 7.42 -3.61 11.37
N LYS A 172 7.78 -4.64 12.14
CA LYS A 172 6.86 -5.32 13.05
C LYS A 172 7.51 -5.50 14.41
N PRO A 173 6.90 -4.99 15.49
CA PRO A 173 7.40 -5.19 16.84
C PRO A 173 6.99 -6.56 17.39
N LEU A 174 7.88 -7.17 18.15
CA LEU A 174 7.66 -8.33 19.02
C LEU A 174 7.98 -7.90 20.45
N PHE A 175 7.13 -8.29 21.37
CA PHE A 175 7.29 -7.99 22.80
C PHE A 175 7.43 -9.29 23.62
N PHE A 176 8.28 -9.26 24.65
CA PHE A 176 8.65 -10.39 25.48
C PHE A 176 8.57 -10.05 26.97
#